data_26666b6417181db2230e289ae4f7fa9d
#
_entry.id   26666b6417181db2230e289ae4f7fa9d
#
_cell.length_a   1.000
_cell.length_b   1.000
_cell.length_c   1.000
_cell.angle_alpha   90.00
_cell.angle_beta   90.00
_cell.angle_gamma   90.00
#
_symmetry.space_group_name_H-M   'P 1'
#
loop_
_entity.id
_entity.type
_entity.pdbx_description
1 polymer ?
#
loop_
_entity_poly.entity_id
_entity_poly.type
_entity_poly.pdbx_seq_one_letter_code
_entity_poly.pdbx_strand_id
1 'polypeptide(L)'
;MLHSILRTSPLRWLAALAALVPVAAPAAESVPPSPALTVELGAAWQLRNTAQVSNEPPNTRFKIDDLTGDGPYPAGRVVLDWPLNDKHRLRFLIAPLSIDESGTTSQPIVFRDTTFAPGPIDVKYRFDSYRASYRYVFYERERWTWSGGGTLNIRDAEIRLQQGTLTRVRKNTGVVPLLALEGEWRFAPGWYGLLDFEGLAAPQGRAIDVA
;
A
#
# COMPACT_ATOMS: atom_id res chain seq x y z
N MET A 1 21.84 -36.34 5.56
CA MET A 1 21.08 -35.84 6.71
C MET A 1 20.94 -34.35 6.53
N LEU A 2 19.77 -33.98 6.02
CA LEU A 2 19.38 -32.58 5.76
C LEU A 2 18.79 -31.98 7.04
N HIS A 3 19.35 -30.87 7.53
CA HIS A 3 18.61 -29.94 8.38
C HIS A 3 18.87 -28.54 7.85
N SER A 4 18.04 -28.15 6.89
CA SER A 4 17.90 -26.78 6.44
C SER A 4 17.00 -26.05 7.44
N ILE A 5 17.60 -25.23 8.31
CA ILE A 5 16.88 -24.33 9.19
C ILE A 5 16.56 -23.07 8.36
N LEU A 6 15.34 -23.00 7.88
CA LEU A 6 14.74 -21.79 7.29
C LEU A 6 14.59 -20.73 8.41
N ARG A 7 15.56 -19.84 8.53
CA ARG A 7 15.39 -18.60 9.29
C ARG A 7 14.53 -17.65 8.47
N THR A 8 13.24 -17.61 8.76
CA THR A 8 12.34 -16.60 8.28
C THR A 8 12.69 -15.25 8.90
N SER A 9 13.36 -14.40 8.14
CA SER A 9 13.52 -13.00 8.53
C SER A 9 12.15 -12.31 8.54
N PRO A 10 11.73 -11.63 9.62
CA PRO A 10 10.47 -10.92 9.63
C PRO A 10 10.59 -9.70 8.71
N LEU A 11 9.99 -9.80 7.54
CA LEU A 11 9.78 -8.67 6.65
C LEU A 11 8.80 -7.72 7.37
N ARG A 12 9.34 -6.67 8.00
CA ARG A 12 8.55 -5.67 8.72
C ARG A 12 7.98 -4.69 7.69
N TRP A 13 6.66 -4.68 7.56
CA TRP A 13 5.90 -3.89 6.59
C TRP A 13 5.73 -2.44 7.02
N LEU A 14 5.76 -1.56 6.04
CA LEU A 14 5.42 -0.15 6.12
C LEU A 14 3.92 0.02 6.39
N ALA A 15 3.58 0.71 7.47
CA ALA A 15 2.33 1.42 7.57
C ALA A 15 2.59 2.85 7.05
N ALA A 16 2.11 3.17 5.86
CA ALA A 16 1.99 4.56 5.44
C ALA A 16 0.76 5.13 6.15
N LEU A 17 0.97 5.96 7.15
CA LEU A 17 -0.10 6.75 7.75
C LEU A 17 -0.39 7.90 6.79
N ALA A 18 -1.45 7.77 5.99
CA ALA A 18 -2.02 8.91 5.28
C ALA A 18 -2.84 9.73 6.30
N ALA A 19 -2.39 10.94 6.61
CA ALA A 19 -3.20 11.88 7.37
C ALA A 19 -4.34 12.38 6.46
N LEU A 20 -5.55 11.85 6.68
CA LEU A 20 -6.78 12.31 6.03
C LEU A 20 -7.25 13.60 6.72
N VAL A 21 -7.32 14.68 5.95
CA VAL A 21 -8.07 15.86 6.36
C VAL A 21 -9.55 15.57 6.06
N PRO A 22 -10.44 15.50 7.05
CA PRO A 22 -11.85 15.25 6.79
C PRO A 22 -12.49 16.46 6.11
N VAL A 23 -12.97 16.26 4.88
CA VAL A 23 -13.91 17.20 4.25
C VAL A 23 -15.30 16.83 4.74
N ALA A 24 -15.94 17.73 5.51
CA ALA A 24 -17.30 17.55 5.96
C ALA A 24 -18.28 17.59 4.78
N ALA A 25 -18.92 16.47 4.49
CA ALA A 25 -20.08 16.43 3.59
C ALA A 25 -21.38 16.60 4.40
N PRO A 26 -22.39 17.34 3.89
CA PRO A 26 -23.67 17.48 4.57
C PRO A 26 -24.40 16.13 4.64
N ALA A 27 -25.13 15.90 5.75
CA ALA A 27 -25.93 14.71 5.95
C ALA A 27 -26.99 14.61 4.85
N ALA A 28 -26.89 13.57 4.02
CA ALA A 28 -27.89 13.28 3.01
C ALA A 28 -29.06 12.52 3.62
N GLU A 29 -30.30 12.91 3.25
CA GLU A 29 -31.49 12.08 3.39
C GLU A 29 -31.22 10.68 2.79
N SER A 30 -31.95 9.67 3.25
CA SER A 30 -31.79 8.28 2.82
C SER A 30 -32.10 8.11 1.32
N VAL A 31 -31.11 8.48 0.50
CA VAL A 31 -31.09 8.18 -0.93
C VAL A 31 -30.77 6.69 -1.09
N PRO A 32 -31.46 5.94 -1.96
CA PRO A 32 -31.09 4.57 -2.22
C PRO A 32 -29.59 4.47 -2.55
N PRO A 33 -28.91 3.42 -2.13
CA PRO A 33 -27.49 3.29 -2.27
C PRO A 33 -27.10 3.42 -3.74
N SER A 34 -26.42 4.49 -4.07
CA SER A 34 -25.96 4.80 -5.42
C SER A 34 -24.43 4.69 -5.49
N PRO A 35 -23.86 4.35 -6.67
CA PRO A 35 -22.43 4.37 -6.85
C PRO A 35 -21.82 5.73 -6.49
N ALA A 36 -20.73 5.70 -5.73
CA ALA A 36 -20.00 6.89 -5.32
C ALA A 36 -18.56 6.83 -5.81
N LEU A 37 -18.09 7.92 -6.41
CA LEU A 37 -16.70 8.09 -6.80
C LEU A 37 -16.02 9.07 -5.84
N THR A 38 -14.96 8.62 -5.19
CA THR A 38 -14.14 9.44 -4.30
C THR A 38 -12.75 9.61 -4.90
N VAL A 39 -12.26 10.85 -4.92
CA VAL A 39 -10.90 11.18 -5.30
C VAL A 39 -10.22 11.79 -4.09
N GLU A 40 -9.11 11.21 -3.68
CA GLU A 40 -8.31 11.69 -2.56
C GLU A 40 -6.93 12.11 -3.07
N LEU A 41 -6.49 13.28 -2.65
CA LEU A 41 -5.17 13.82 -2.94
C LEU A 41 -4.48 14.16 -1.63
N GLY A 42 -3.20 13.87 -1.55
CA GLY A 42 -2.45 14.09 -0.32
C GLY A 42 -0.95 13.89 -0.51
N ALA A 43 -0.28 13.59 0.57
CA ALA A 43 1.14 13.33 0.60
C ALA A 43 1.43 12.02 1.33
N ALA A 44 2.45 11.30 0.85
CA ALA A 44 2.95 10.08 1.46
C ALA A 44 4.35 10.29 2.03
N TRP A 45 4.63 9.65 3.16
CA TRP A 45 5.95 9.60 3.77
C TRP A 45 6.44 8.17 3.84
N GLN A 46 7.72 7.97 3.55
CA GLN A 46 8.39 6.68 3.73
C GLN A 46 8.97 6.59 5.13
N LEU A 47 8.29 5.92 6.05
CA LEU A 47 8.83 5.71 7.40
C LEU A 47 9.88 4.58 7.42
N ARG A 48 9.79 3.66 6.49
CA ARG A 48 10.72 2.54 6.33
C ARG A 48 10.49 1.84 5.00
N ASN A 49 11.42 1.95 4.08
CA ASN A 49 11.38 1.26 2.80
C ASN A 49 12.71 0.55 2.54
N THR A 50 12.70 -0.78 2.67
CA THR A 50 13.92 -1.59 2.56
C THR A 50 13.79 -2.61 1.44
N ALA A 51 14.77 -2.66 0.57
CA ALA A 51 14.85 -3.59 -0.55
C ALA A 51 16.07 -4.52 -0.43
N GLN A 52 15.89 -5.73 -0.90
CA GLN A 52 16.95 -6.70 -1.19
C GLN A 52 16.52 -7.54 -2.40
N VAL A 53 17.30 -7.53 -3.45
CA VAL A 53 16.97 -8.20 -4.73
C VAL A 53 18.22 -8.88 -5.27
N SER A 54 18.25 -10.19 -5.40
CA SER A 54 17.48 -11.27 -4.80
C SER A 54 17.65 -11.33 -3.27
N ASN A 55 16.85 -12.16 -2.58
CA ASN A 55 16.94 -12.29 -1.12
C ASN A 55 18.17 -13.05 -0.61
N GLU A 56 19.15 -13.32 -1.48
CA GLU A 56 20.34 -14.10 -1.20
C GLU A 56 21.61 -13.31 -1.57
N PRO A 57 22.75 -13.60 -0.90
CA PRO A 57 24.05 -13.08 -1.30
C PRO A 57 24.34 -13.39 -2.78
N PRO A 58 25.07 -12.52 -3.51
CA PRO A 58 25.76 -11.32 -3.00
C PRO A 58 24.93 -10.05 -2.91
N ASN A 59 23.60 -10.09 -3.12
CA ASN A 59 22.76 -8.91 -3.21
C ASN A 59 22.63 -8.20 -1.85
N THR A 60 22.81 -6.89 -1.86
CA THR A 60 22.82 -6.06 -0.67
C THR A 60 21.39 -5.73 -0.23
N ARG A 61 21.14 -5.76 1.07
CA ARG A 61 19.96 -5.17 1.68
C ARG A 61 20.21 -3.69 1.94
N PHE A 62 19.43 -2.82 1.33
CA PHE A 62 19.55 -1.36 1.47
C PHE A 62 18.18 -0.72 1.71
N LYS A 63 18.19 0.48 2.27
CA LYS A 63 16.99 1.27 2.46
C LYS A 63 16.82 2.23 1.29
N ILE A 64 15.63 2.22 0.71
CA ILE A 64 15.26 3.14 -0.36
C ILE A 64 15.09 4.55 0.22
N ASP A 65 14.47 4.66 1.41
CA ASP A 65 14.30 5.91 2.14
C ASP A 65 15.63 6.63 2.45
N ASP A 66 16.73 5.90 2.72
CA ASP A 66 18.05 6.51 2.90
C ASP A 66 18.57 7.15 1.57
N LEU A 67 18.10 6.71 0.41
CA LEU A 67 18.53 7.21 -0.90
C LEU A 67 17.57 8.26 -1.48
N THR A 68 16.28 8.15 -1.20
CA THR A 68 15.25 9.03 -1.76
C THR A 68 14.76 10.10 -0.77
N GLY A 69 15.06 9.93 0.52
CA GLY A 69 14.47 10.72 1.60
C GLY A 69 13.11 10.17 2.06
N ASP A 70 12.58 10.81 3.09
CA ASP A 70 11.34 10.39 3.75
C ASP A 70 10.07 10.96 3.11
N GLY A 71 10.18 11.93 2.23
CA GLY A 71 9.05 12.68 1.65
C GLY A 71 8.89 14.09 2.24
N PRO A 72 7.74 14.76 2.07
CA PRO A 72 6.48 14.25 1.49
C PRO A 72 6.53 14.05 -0.03
N TYR A 73 5.88 12.98 -0.50
CA TYR A 73 5.70 12.71 -1.93
C TYR A 73 4.24 12.89 -2.31
N PRO A 74 3.91 13.44 -3.50
CA PRO A 74 2.54 13.50 -3.98
C PRO A 74 1.93 12.10 -4.00
N ALA A 75 0.75 11.97 -3.44
CA ALA A 75 0.00 10.72 -3.41
C ALA A 75 -1.48 10.99 -3.66
N GLY A 76 -2.16 10.02 -4.24
CA GLY A 76 -3.58 10.12 -4.46
C GLY A 76 -4.19 8.74 -4.70
N ARG A 77 -5.51 8.66 -4.51
CA ARG A 77 -6.27 7.46 -4.84
C ARG A 77 -7.65 7.81 -5.38
N VAL A 78 -8.15 6.93 -6.21
CA VAL A 78 -9.51 6.98 -6.72
C VAL A 78 -10.23 5.73 -6.23
N VAL A 79 -11.38 5.92 -5.62
CA VAL A 79 -12.22 4.85 -5.08
C VAL A 79 -13.60 4.93 -5.71
N LEU A 80 -14.07 3.83 -6.28
CA LEU A 80 -15.45 3.64 -6.70
C LEU A 80 -16.11 2.64 -5.73
N ASP A 81 -17.07 3.14 -4.96
CA ASP A 81 -17.96 2.31 -4.16
C ASP A 81 -19.25 2.05 -4.96
N TRP A 82 -19.56 0.78 -5.18
CA TRP A 82 -20.73 0.35 -5.93
C TRP A 82 -21.60 -0.56 -5.06
N PRO A 83 -22.63 -0.01 -4.41
CA PRO A 83 -23.60 -0.81 -3.69
C PRO A 83 -24.42 -1.64 -4.70
N LEU A 84 -24.50 -2.94 -4.46
CA LEU A 84 -25.37 -3.84 -5.20
C LEU A 84 -26.77 -3.89 -4.59
N ASN A 85 -26.85 -3.73 -3.29
CA ASN A 85 -28.05 -3.56 -2.47
C ASN A 85 -27.64 -3.08 -1.07
N ASP A 86 -28.56 -3.04 -0.12
CA ASP A 86 -28.35 -2.52 1.23
C ASP A 86 -27.24 -3.25 2.01
N LYS A 87 -26.94 -4.51 1.65
CA LYS A 87 -25.95 -5.33 2.37
C LYS A 87 -24.70 -5.68 1.57
N HIS A 88 -24.75 -5.58 0.26
CA HIS A 88 -23.68 -6.03 -0.62
C HIS A 88 -23.07 -4.87 -1.39
N ARG A 89 -21.76 -4.74 -1.35
CA ARG A 89 -21.02 -3.66 -1.99
C ARG A 89 -19.77 -4.19 -2.71
N LEU A 90 -19.50 -3.65 -3.89
CA LEU A 90 -18.20 -3.73 -4.55
C LEU A 90 -17.46 -2.41 -4.35
N ARG A 91 -16.16 -2.51 -4.14
CA ARG A 91 -15.27 -1.36 -4.09
C ARG A 91 -14.09 -1.59 -5.03
N PHE A 92 -13.79 -0.60 -5.85
CA PHE A 92 -12.62 -0.57 -6.70
C PHE A 92 -11.74 0.59 -6.28
N LEU A 93 -10.43 0.35 -6.15
CA LEU A 93 -9.47 1.36 -5.73
C LEU A 93 -8.26 1.32 -6.66
N ILE A 94 -7.80 2.51 -7.05
CA ILE A 94 -6.55 2.74 -7.79
C ILE A 94 -5.72 3.74 -6.98
N ALA A 95 -4.52 3.33 -6.60
CA ALA A 95 -3.59 4.15 -5.81
C ALA A 95 -2.18 4.03 -6.39
N PRO A 96 -1.81 4.89 -7.36
CA PRO A 96 -0.45 4.96 -7.88
C PRO A 96 0.47 5.71 -6.92
N LEU A 97 1.71 5.24 -6.79
CA LEU A 97 2.78 5.94 -6.08
C LEU A 97 4.07 5.82 -6.89
N SER A 98 4.69 6.96 -7.22
CA SER A 98 6.00 7.01 -7.86
C SER A 98 6.89 8.03 -7.15
N ILE A 99 8.08 7.58 -6.77
CA ILE A 99 9.14 8.39 -6.17
C ILE A 99 10.33 8.30 -7.10
N ASP A 100 10.84 9.44 -7.54
CA ASP A 100 11.96 9.54 -8.49
C ASP A 100 12.92 10.61 -7.95
N GLU A 101 14.01 10.17 -7.33
CA GLU A 101 14.91 11.03 -6.58
C GLU A 101 16.37 10.68 -6.83
N SER A 102 17.24 11.67 -6.67
CA SER A 102 18.70 11.50 -6.70
C SER A 102 19.24 11.54 -5.28
N GLY A 103 19.97 10.51 -4.90
CA GLY A 103 20.59 10.38 -3.59
C GLY A 103 22.08 10.08 -3.66
N THR A 104 22.64 9.72 -2.52
CA THR A 104 24.05 9.31 -2.42
C THR A 104 24.14 8.07 -1.54
N THR A 105 24.80 7.04 -2.03
CA THR A 105 25.13 5.88 -1.21
C THR A 105 26.57 5.98 -0.67
N SER A 106 26.73 5.69 0.61
CA SER A 106 28.05 5.63 1.29
C SER A 106 28.71 4.25 1.21
N GLN A 107 27.92 3.22 0.87
CA GLN A 107 28.36 1.84 0.75
C GLN A 107 28.04 1.29 -0.63
N PRO A 108 28.83 0.35 -1.16
CA PRO A 108 28.49 -0.31 -2.42
C PRO A 108 27.15 -1.06 -2.29
N ILE A 109 26.28 -0.94 -3.31
CA ILE A 109 24.99 -1.63 -3.39
C ILE A 109 25.08 -2.68 -4.49
N VAL A 110 24.95 -3.94 -4.14
CA VAL A 110 24.81 -5.03 -5.12
C VAL A 110 23.31 -5.25 -5.35
N PHE A 111 22.85 -4.92 -6.56
CA PHE A 111 21.46 -5.01 -6.96
C PHE A 111 21.38 -5.75 -8.30
N ARG A 112 20.66 -6.90 -8.31
CA ARG A 112 20.58 -7.79 -9.47
C ARG A 112 21.94 -8.12 -10.05
N ASP A 113 22.84 -8.62 -9.21
CA ASP A 113 24.21 -9.06 -9.58
C ASP A 113 25.09 -7.94 -10.20
N THR A 114 24.72 -6.70 -9.95
CA THR A 114 25.48 -5.52 -10.39
C THR A 114 25.82 -4.65 -9.22
N THR A 115 27.09 -4.26 -9.10
CA THR A 115 27.57 -3.41 -8.02
C THR A 115 27.52 -1.95 -8.45
N PHE A 116 26.79 -1.15 -7.68
CA PHE A 116 26.81 0.30 -7.71
C PHE A 116 27.83 0.79 -6.69
N ALA A 117 28.76 1.66 -7.11
CA ALA A 117 29.80 2.18 -6.24
C ALA A 117 29.26 3.24 -5.26
N PRO A 118 29.95 3.52 -4.13
CA PRO A 118 29.62 4.68 -3.32
C PRO A 118 29.63 5.97 -4.17
N GLY A 119 28.66 6.85 -3.94
CA GLY A 119 28.51 8.09 -4.68
C GLY A 119 27.07 8.40 -5.08
N PRO A 120 26.88 9.42 -5.96
CA PRO A 120 25.57 9.81 -6.45
C PRO A 120 24.87 8.68 -7.20
N ILE A 121 23.57 8.51 -6.96
CA ILE A 121 22.73 7.46 -7.56
C ILE A 121 21.30 7.97 -7.73
N ASP A 122 20.70 7.73 -8.89
CA ASP A 122 19.30 8.01 -9.15
C ASP A 122 18.46 6.78 -8.82
N VAL A 123 17.38 7.00 -8.10
CA VAL A 123 16.50 5.94 -7.60
C VAL A 123 15.08 6.23 -8.02
N LYS A 124 14.45 5.29 -8.73
CA LYS A 124 13.02 5.30 -8.96
C LYS A 124 12.37 4.16 -8.19
N TYR A 125 11.41 4.50 -7.37
CA TYR A 125 10.55 3.56 -6.68
C TYR A 125 9.10 3.80 -7.11
N ARG A 126 8.45 2.78 -7.68
CA ARG A 126 7.05 2.81 -8.05
C ARG A 126 6.32 1.69 -7.33
N PHE A 127 5.15 2.01 -6.81
CA PHE A 127 4.28 1.05 -6.15
C PHE A 127 2.82 1.39 -6.43
N ASP A 128 2.27 0.74 -7.45
CA ASP A 128 0.88 0.92 -7.85
C ASP A 128 0.02 -0.17 -7.23
N SER A 129 -1.13 0.20 -6.69
CA SER A 129 -2.10 -0.71 -6.08
C SER A 129 -3.45 -0.59 -6.79
N TYR A 130 -3.96 -1.72 -7.28
CA TYR A 130 -5.26 -1.84 -7.90
C TYR A 130 -6.05 -2.87 -7.12
N ARG A 131 -7.17 -2.46 -6.50
CA ARG A 131 -7.95 -3.33 -5.64
C ARG A 131 -9.37 -3.51 -6.16
N ALA A 132 -9.87 -4.73 -6.08
CA ALA A 132 -11.27 -5.08 -6.25
C ALA A 132 -11.73 -5.81 -4.99
N SER A 133 -12.66 -5.19 -4.25
CA SER A 133 -13.15 -5.68 -2.96
C SER A 133 -14.63 -6.00 -3.04
N TYR A 134 -15.03 -7.09 -2.41
CA TYR A 134 -16.43 -7.37 -2.10
C TYR A 134 -16.62 -7.28 -0.59
N ARG A 135 -17.69 -6.58 -0.16
CA ARG A 135 -18.02 -6.38 1.25
C ARG A 135 -19.48 -6.70 1.51
N TYR A 136 -19.73 -7.36 2.65
CA TYR A 136 -21.05 -7.71 3.15
C TYR A 136 -21.27 -7.07 4.51
N VAL A 137 -22.36 -6.29 4.65
CA VAL A 137 -22.78 -5.69 5.93
C VAL A 137 -23.42 -6.78 6.78
N PHE A 138 -22.71 -7.23 7.81
CA PHE A 138 -23.15 -8.28 8.71
C PHE A 138 -23.72 -7.75 10.03
N TYR A 139 -23.47 -6.47 10.35
CA TYR A 139 -24.00 -5.81 11.53
C TYR A 139 -24.34 -4.36 11.20
N GLU A 140 -25.56 -3.94 11.54
CA GLU A 140 -26.02 -2.57 11.39
C GLU A 140 -26.94 -2.20 12.56
N ARG A 141 -26.63 -1.08 13.22
CA ARG A 141 -27.38 -0.45 14.30
C ARG A 141 -27.32 1.06 14.13
N GLU A 142 -28.07 1.81 14.93
CA GLU A 142 -28.20 3.26 14.82
C GLU A 142 -26.87 4.02 14.64
N ARG A 143 -25.81 3.58 15.33
CA ARG A 143 -24.51 4.27 15.33
C ARG A 143 -23.38 3.45 14.73
N TRP A 144 -23.57 2.15 14.52
CA TRP A 144 -22.51 1.26 14.08
C TRP A 144 -22.92 0.45 12.86
N THR A 145 -22.05 0.44 11.87
CA THR A 145 -22.16 -0.48 10.75
C THR A 145 -20.84 -1.24 10.62
N TRP A 146 -20.92 -2.56 10.53
CA TRP A 146 -19.76 -3.41 10.27
C TRP A 146 -19.97 -4.22 9.02
N SER A 147 -18.95 -4.21 8.16
CA SER A 147 -18.90 -5.03 6.96
C SER A 147 -17.61 -5.83 6.89
N GLY A 148 -17.68 -7.00 6.28
CA GLY A 148 -16.53 -7.88 6.07
C GLY A 148 -16.59 -8.52 4.70
N GLY A 149 -15.43 -8.96 4.23
CA GLY A 149 -15.34 -9.56 2.91
C GLY A 149 -13.93 -9.88 2.46
N GLY A 150 -13.70 -9.77 1.17
CA GLY A 150 -12.39 -10.04 0.57
C GLY A 150 -12.00 -9.04 -0.49
N THR A 151 -10.71 -8.85 -0.63
CA THR A 151 -10.08 -7.97 -1.63
C THR A 151 -9.07 -8.76 -2.45
N LEU A 152 -9.08 -8.55 -3.76
CA LEU A 152 -7.98 -8.90 -4.65
C LEU A 152 -7.17 -7.64 -4.91
N ASN A 153 -5.93 -7.62 -4.44
CA ASN A 153 -4.99 -6.54 -4.67
C ASN A 153 -3.98 -6.93 -5.74
N ILE A 154 -4.01 -6.26 -6.88
CA ILE A 154 -2.98 -6.34 -7.91
C ILE A 154 -1.96 -5.26 -7.60
N ARG A 155 -0.76 -5.70 -7.26
CA ARG A 155 0.36 -4.83 -6.90
C ARG A 155 1.36 -4.82 -8.03
N ASP A 156 1.71 -3.63 -8.55
CA ASP A 156 2.80 -3.45 -9.53
C ASP A 156 3.89 -2.58 -8.92
N ALA A 157 5.05 -3.18 -8.67
CA ALA A 157 6.18 -2.54 -8.04
C ALA A 157 7.40 -2.51 -8.98
N GLU A 158 8.11 -1.39 -8.99
CA GLU A 158 9.36 -1.21 -9.72
C GLU A 158 10.40 -0.53 -8.83
N ILE A 159 11.60 -1.08 -8.83
CA ILE A 159 12.80 -0.41 -8.29
C ILE A 159 13.79 -0.27 -9.44
N ARG A 160 14.22 0.96 -9.70
CA ARG A 160 15.30 1.27 -10.67
C ARG A 160 16.42 1.97 -9.93
N LEU A 161 17.63 1.51 -10.14
CA LEU A 161 18.85 2.20 -9.73
C LEU A 161 19.64 2.58 -10.98
N GLN A 162 20.14 3.82 -11.01
CA GLN A 162 20.96 4.34 -12.11
C GLN A 162 22.15 5.12 -11.55
N GLN A 163 23.34 4.83 -12.07
CA GLN A 163 24.58 5.53 -11.75
C GLN A 163 25.39 5.73 -13.04
N GLY A 164 25.39 6.96 -13.54
CA GLY A 164 25.94 7.26 -14.87
C GLY A 164 25.22 6.46 -15.96
N THR A 165 25.96 5.65 -16.72
CA THR A 165 25.40 4.78 -17.76
C THR A 165 24.91 3.42 -17.23
N LEU A 166 25.21 3.09 -15.99
CA LEU A 166 24.82 1.83 -15.37
C LEU A 166 23.38 1.91 -14.86
N THR A 167 22.48 1.09 -15.38
CA THR A 167 21.08 1.04 -14.97
C THR A 167 20.65 -0.40 -14.70
N ARG A 168 19.94 -0.62 -13.62
CA ARG A 168 19.24 -1.89 -13.30
C ARG A 168 17.83 -1.64 -12.81
N VAL A 169 16.93 -2.49 -13.27
CA VAL A 169 15.50 -2.40 -12.97
C VAL A 169 14.99 -3.74 -12.44
N ARG A 170 14.24 -3.71 -11.37
CA ARG A 170 13.46 -4.86 -10.87
C ARG A 170 11.98 -4.49 -10.89
N LYS A 171 11.18 -5.28 -11.61
CA LYS A 171 9.72 -5.22 -11.59
C LYS A 171 9.16 -6.44 -10.88
N ASN A 172 8.08 -6.26 -10.17
CA ASN A 172 7.36 -7.32 -9.48
C ASN A 172 5.87 -7.00 -9.48
N THR A 173 5.13 -7.70 -10.32
CA THR A 173 3.66 -7.64 -10.34
C THR A 173 3.14 -8.89 -9.67
N GLY A 174 2.19 -8.73 -8.76
CA GLY A 174 1.61 -9.85 -8.03
C GLY A 174 0.17 -9.59 -7.64
N VAL A 175 -0.58 -10.68 -7.49
CA VAL A 175 -1.96 -10.66 -6.97
C VAL A 175 -1.94 -11.16 -5.54
N VAL A 176 -2.49 -10.36 -4.63
CA VAL A 176 -2.53 -10.67 -3.19
C VAL A 176 -3.99 -10.69 -2.75
N PRO A 177 -4.55 -11.84 -2.38
CA PRO A 177 -5.85 -11.88 -1.73
C PRO A 177 -5.74 -11.36 -0.30
N LEU A 178 -6.72 -10.56 0.14
CA LEU A 178 -6.79 -10.00 1.48
C LEU A 178 -8.18 -10.27 2.06
N LEU A 179 -8.26 -10.39 3.38
CA LEU A 179 -9.52 -10.27 4.11
C LEU A 179 -9.76 -8.80 4.42
N ALA A 180 -11.01 -8.36 4.30
CA ALA A 180 -11.42 -7.00 4.54
C ALA A 180 -12.40 -6.92 5.71
N LEU A 181 -12.20 -5.93 6.59
CA LEU A 181 -13.11 -5.58 7.68
C LEU A 181 -13.23 -4.06 7.72
N GLU A 182 -14.47 -3.56 7.70
CA GLU A 182 -14.74 -2.12 7.79
C GLU A 182 -15.73 -1.88 8.93
N GLY A 183 -15.45 -0.86 9.73
CA GLY A 183 -16.32 -0.38 10.80
C GLY A 183 -16.61 1.11 10.62
N GLU A 184 -17.87 1.48 10.57
CA GLU A 184 -18.32 2.87 10.57
C GLU A 184 -19.01 3.19 11.89
N TRP A 185 -18.62 4.29 12.51
CA TRP A 185 -19.23 4.81 13.73
C TRP A 185 -19.79 6.22 13.51
N ARG A 186 -21.11 6.35 13.55
CA ARG A 186 -21.82 7.64 13.46
C ARG A 186 -21.99 8.22 14.85
N PHE A 187 -21.20 9.23 15.21
CA PHE A 187 -21.20 9.80 16.55
C PHE A 187 -21.97 11.11 16.68
N ALA A 188 -22.23 11.82 15.56
CA ALA A 188 -23.07 13.02 15.51
C ALA A 188 -23.71 13.18 14.11
N PRO A 189 -24.74 13.99 13.92
CA PRO A 189 -25.30 14.29 12.60
C PRO A 189 -24.23 14.82 11.65
N GLY A 190 -24.02 14.14 10.52
CA GLY A 190 -23.01 14.49 9.52
C GLY A 190 -21.57 14.10 9.89
N TRP A 191 -21.34 13.46 11.05
CA TRP A 191 -20.01 13.04 11.49
C TRP A 191 -19.93 11.53 11.69
N TYR A 192 -18.91 10.93 11.12
CA TYR A 192 -18.62 9.52 11.32
C TYR A 192 -17.11 9.26 11.41
N GLY A 193 -16.75 8.20 12.10
CA GLY A 193 -15.41 7.62 12.09
C GLY A 193 -15.43 6.36 11.24
N LEU A 194 -14.42 6.15 10.44
CA LEU A 194 -14.25 4.97 9.59
C LEU A 194 -12.97 4.25 10.00
N LEU A 195 -13.06 2.94 10.15
CA LEU A 195 -11.94 2.03 10.27
C LEU A 195 -12.00 1.05 9.11
N ASP A 196 -10.99 1.03 8.28
CA ASP A 196 -10.86 0.08 7.19
C ASP A 196 -9.59 -0.75 7.40
N PHE A 197 -9.75 -2.06 7.47
CA PHE A 197 -8.66 -3.02 7.64
C PHE A 197 -8.68 -4.02 6.50
N GLU A 198 -7.55 -4.17 5.83
CA GLU A 198 -7.33 -5.22 4.83
C GLU A 198 -6.04 -5.96 5.16
N GLY A 199 -6.10 -7.28 5.27
CA GLY A 199 -4.91 -8.03 5.62
C GLY A 199 -5.02 -9.51 5.35
N LEU A 200 -3.87 -10.14 5.12
CA LEU A 200 -3.67 -11.58 5.10
C LEU A 200 -2.27 -11.91 5.56
N ALA A 201 -2.16 -12.96 6.38
CA ALA A 201 -0.89 -13.59 6.73
C ALA A 201 -0.86 -14.99 6.13
N ALA A 202 0.19 -15.28 5.35
CA ALA A 202 0.43 -16.59 4.74
C ALA A 202 1.90 -16.99 4.97
N PRO A 203 2.26 -18.28 4.80
CA PRO A 203 3.66 -18.71 4.96
C PRO A 203 4.65 -17.96 4.08
N GLN A 204 4.21 -17.46 2.93
CA GLN A 204 5.02 -16.69 1.98
C GLN A 204 5.21 -15.23 2.38
N GLY A 205 4.44 -14.73 3.36
CA GLY A 205 4.50 -13.36 3.82
C GLY A 205 3.16 -12.84 4.36
N ARG A 206 3.15 -11.58 4.75
CA ARG A 206 1.96 -10.89 5.24
C ARG A 206 1.79 -9.54 4.54
N ALA A 207 0.56 -9.16 4.30
CA ALA A 207 0.17 -7.83 3.87
C ALA A 207 -0.89 -7.30 4.84
N ILE A 208 -0.73 -6.08 5.31
CA ILE A 208 -1.66 -5.42 6.24
C ILE A 208 -1.76 -3.97 5.81
N ASP A 209 -2.97 -3.49 5.67
CA ASP A 209 -3.33 -2.09 5.39
C ASP A 209 -4.39 -1.66 6.40
N VAL A 210 -4.25 -0.46 6.95
CA VAL A 210 -5.20 0.13 7.90
C VAL A 210 -5.39 1.58 7.52
N ALA A 211 -6.63 1.99 7.32
CA ALA A 211 -7.03 3.35 7.01
C ALA A 211 -8.16 3.84 7.93
#